data_0887c524b86341e2a9d000490a1b4790
#
_entry.id   0887c524b86341e2a9d000490a1b4790
#
_cell.length_a   1.000
_cell.length_b   1.000
_cell.length_c   1.000
_cell.angle_alpha   90.00
_cell.angle_beta   90.00
_cell.angle_gamma   90.00
#
_symmetry.space_group_name_H-M   'P 1'
#
loop_
_entity.id
_entity.type
_entity.pdbx_description
1 polymer ?
#
loop_
_entity_poly.entity_id
_entity_poly.type
_entity_poly.pdbx_seq_one_letter_code
_entity_poly.pdbx_strand_id
1 'polypeptide(L)'
;MCSQLIVGCDNDSDAKTQHTLDLNETNSSLAIFAERTLINTTAVNQQIDLLNESIAFFLSEPTEENRVALGDSWTRSHGALVKSGTQPLSDELSAKHSSSLLYHADAWPIQPGYIDAIDGYPNSGIVNDITVSLSVESLRLQHGFSDADEIILGFHPLEYLIFAKNAIDYQLPEHKQQPDKTKISKAKATVNEQTTSATLTTGLELPDEDPIYRRRKLIQLLGDALEESVSTYLAARLEKAPYAKFVGEDQQQAALAVANLIEVSRSLTSQGFEESNLLLDSDQSHSMYSRTSHLNISQRLNSLSEMLNEPIWLSRSLARVDKNIEKDLQTTLAQGMLIIEDNQFNESDGARLLTIFSALNHQLEDIQLKLFAAND
;
A
#
# COMPACT_ATOMS: atom_id res chain seq x y z
N MET A 1 21.12 -16.26 -82.28
CA MET A 1 21.40 -16.81 -80.96
C MET A 1 21.33 -15.65 -79.95
N CYS A 2 20.19 -15.43 -79.36
CA CYS A 2 19.98 -14.47 -78.29
C CYS A 2 19.76 -15.25 -77.00
N SER A 3 20.71 -15.19 -76.09
CA SER A 3 20.55 -15.69 -74.71
C SER A 3 19.84 -14.67 -73.90
N GLN A 4 18.65 -14.96 -73.42
CA GLN A 4 17.95 -14.20 -72.43
C GLN A 4 18.46 -14.60 -71.04
N LEU A 5 19.05 -13.68 -70.32
CA LEU A 5 19.32 -13.78 -68.89
C LEU A 5 18.03 -13.49 -68.14
N ILE A 6 17.50 -14.50 -67.44
CA ILE A 6 16.42 -14.35 -66.47
C ILE A 6 17.08 -13.95 -65.16
N VAL A 7 16.92 -12.67 -64.77
CA VAL A 7 17.21 -12.21 -63.41
C VAL A 7 16.03 -12.60 -62.54
N GLY A 8 16.21 -13.60 -61.66
CA GLY A 8 15.30 -13.89 -60.62
C GLY A 8 15.35 -12.77 -59.58
N CYS A 9 14.26 -12.05 -59.39
CA CYS A 9 14.04 -11.25 -58.19
C CYS A 9 13.64 -12.21 -57.06
N ASP A 10 14.58 -12.46 -56.16
CA ASP A 10 14.23 -13.00 -54.87
C ASP A 10 13.51 -11.85 -54.11
N ASN A 11 12.19 -11.98 -54.06
CA ASN A 11 11.36 -11.29 -53.15
C ASN A 11 11.51 -11.98 -51.76
N ASP A 12 12.54 -11.65 -51.03
CA ASP A 12 12.55 -11.78 -49.59
C ASP A 12 11.54 -10.74 -49.05
N SER A 13 10.27 -11.10 -49.15
CA SER A 13 9.27 -10.51 -48.30
C SER A 13 9.55 -11.05 -46.88
N ASP A 14 10.29 -10.29 -46.10
CA ASP A 14 10.25 -10.39 -44.67
C ASP A 14 8.77 -10.27 -44.25
N ALA A 15 8.09 -11.41 -44.18
CA ALA A 15 6.82 -11.51 -43.58
C ALA A 15 7.03 -11.12 -42.10
N LYS A 16 6.76 -9.85 -41.75
CA LYS A 16 6.65 -9.44 -40.36
C LYS A 16 5.79 -10.47 -39.67
N THR A 17 6.41 -11.29 -38.84
CA THR A 17 5.69 -12.28 -38.05
C THR A 17 4.83 -11.47 -37.08
N GLN A 18 3.57 -11.31 -37.42
CA GLN A 18 2.61 -10.60 -36.59
C GLN A 18 2.40 -11.46 -35.35
N HIS A 19 3.02 -11.08 -34.26
CA HIS A 19 2.85 -11.73 -32.96
C HIS A 19 1.44 -11.41 -32.45
N THR A 20 0.52 -12.35 -32.62
CA THR A 20 -0.87 -12.21 -32.17
C THR A 20 -1.04 -12.76 -30.77
N LEU A 21 -1.61 -11.95 -29.87
CA LEU A 21 -2.03 -12.39 -28.55
C LEU A 21 -3.17 -13.40 -28.67
N ASP A 22 -3.21 -14.38 -27.77
CA ASP A 22 -4.37 -15.25 -27.61
C ASP A 22 -5.46 -14.51 -26.84
N LEU A 23 -6.55 -14.14 -27.52
CA LEU A 23 -7.62 -13.35 -26.93
C LEU A 23 -8.31 -14.06 -25.75
N ASN A 24 -8.46 -15.39 -25.81
CA ASN A 24 -9.08 -16.16 -24.74
C ASN A 24 -8.18 -16.19 -23.50
N GLU A 25 -6.88 -16.42 -23.69
CA GLU A 25 -5.88 -16.42 -22.63
C GLU A 25 -5.77 -15.03 -21.99
N THR A 26 -5.69 -13.98 -22.80
CA THR A 26 -5.62 -12.58 -22.34
C THR A 26 -6.87 -12.20 -21.53
N ASN A 27 -8.06 -12.50 -22.03
CA ASN A 27 -9.32 -12.22 -21.34
C ASN A 27 -9.44 -12.98 -20.02
N SER A 28 -8.96 -14.26 -19.99
CA SER A 28 -8.92 -15.03 -18.76
C SER A 28 -7.99 -14.40 -17.72
N SER A 29 -6.78 -13.99 -18.13
CA SER A 29 -5.82 -13.30 -17.26
C SER A 29 -6.39 -12.01 -16.69
N LEU A 30 -7.07 -11.20 -17.50
CA LEU A 30 -7.72 -9.98 -17.07
C LEU A 30 -8.85 -10.21 -16.09
N ALA A 31 -9.67 -11.23 -16.30
CA ALA A 31 -10.76 -11.58 -15.38
C ALA A 31 -10.21 -12.00 -14.02
N ILE A 32 -9.16 -12.82 -14.00
CA ILE A 32 -8.49 -13.24 -12.76
C ILE A 32 -7.83 -12.04 -12.06
N PHE A 33 -7.20 -11.15 -12.81
CA PHE A 33 -6.62 -9.93 -12.25
C PHE A 33 -7.68 -9.03 -11.59
N ALA A 34 -8.82 -8.84 -12.24
CA ALA A 34 -9.94 -8.07 -11.69
C ALA A 34 -10.48 -8.72 -10.40
N GLU A 35 -10.64 -10.02 -10.36
CA GLU A 35 -11.06 -10.75 -9.16
C GLU A 35 -10.04 -10.61 -8.02
N ARG A 36 -8.74 -10.75 -8.32
CA ARG A 36 -7.67 -10.56 -7.32
C ARG A 36 -7.63 -9.13 -6.78
N THR A 37 -7.81 -8.15 -7.65
CA THR A 37 -7.91 -6.75 -7.23
C THR A 37 -9.06 -6.53 -6.23
N LEU A 38 -10.22 -7.11 -6.48
CA LEU A 38 -11.37 -7.05 -5.57
C LEU A 38 -11.07 -7.74 -4.23
N ILE A 39 -10.49 -8.94 -4.27
CA ILE A 39 -10.12 -9.70 -3.06
C ILE A 39 -9.11 -8.91 -2.22
N ASN A 40 -8.03 -8.41 -2.82
CA ASN A 40 -7.00 -7.66 -2.11
C ASN A 40 -7.54 -6.35 -1.55
N THR A 41 -8.39 -5.64 -2.30
CA THR A 41 -9.06 -4.41 -1.85
C THR A 41 -9.96 -4.67 -0.63
N THR A 42 -10.76 -5.73 -0.69
CA THR A 42 -11.62 -6.13 0.43
C THR A 42 -10.78 -6.50 1.66
N ALA A 43 -9.67 -7.20 1.47
CA ALA A 43 -8.76 -7.55 2.56
C ALA A 43 -8.14 -6.32 3.24
N VAL A 44 -7.79 -5.27 2.48
CA VAL A 44 -7.28 -4.01 3.07
C VAL A 44 -8.30 -3.40 4.02
N ASN A 45 -9.55 -3.22 3.57
CA ASN A 45 -10.60 -2.64 4.40
C ASN A 45 -10.81 -3.47 5.69
N GLN A 46 -10.91 -4.80 5.57
CA GLN A 46 -11.04 -5.67 6.74
C GLN A 46 -9.86 -5.56 7.72
N GLN A 47 -8.63 -5.42 7.22
CA GLN A 47 -7.47 -5.26 8.10
C GLN A 47 -7.45 -3.90 8.80
N ILE A 48 -7.95 -2.85 8.16
CA ILE A 48 -8.07 -1.52 8.79
C ILE A 48 -9.17 -1.52 9.87
N ASP A 49 -10.30 -2.18 9.63
CA ASP A 49 -11.34 -2.37 10.66
C ASP A 49 -10.74 -3.06 11.90
N LEU A 50 -9.99 -4.15 11.70
CA LEU A 50 -9.29 -4.86 12.78
C LEU A 50 -8.21 -4.01 13.46
N LEU A 51 -7.55 -3.13 12.74
CA LEU A 51 -6.60 -2.18 13.33
C LEU A 51 -7.33 -1.20 14.26
N ASN A 52 -8.46 -0.64 13.84
CA ASN A 52 -9.26 0.25 14.65
C ASN A 52 -9.83 -0.43 15.89
N GLU A 53 -10.29 -1.69 15.79
CA GLU A 53 -10.66 -2.50 16.93
C GLU A 53 -9.48 -2.71 17.91
N SER A 54 -8.29 -2.97 17.37
CA SER A 54 -7.06 -3.16 18.15
C SER A 54 -6.62 -1.86 18.85
N ILE A 55 -6.77 -0.70 18.20
CA ILE A 55 -6.54 0.62 18.81
C ILE A 55 -7.50 0.81 20.00
N ALA A 56 -8.79 0.58 19.79
CA ALA A 56 -9.80 0.73 20.86
C ALA A 56 -9.53 -0.20 22.02
N PHE A 57 -9.16 -1.45 21.75
CA PHE A 57 -8.83 -2.45 22.79
C PHE A 57 -7.59 -2.03 23.58
N PHE A 58 -6.49 -1.66 22.90
CA PHE A 58 -5.28 -1.14 23.55
C PHE A 58 -5.58 0.08 24.43
N LEU A 59 -6.35 1.01 23.94
CA LEU A 59 -6.72 2.21 24.72
C LEU A 59 -7.60 1.88 25.94
N SER A 60 -8.39 0.81 25.90
CA SER A 60 -9.17 0.37 27.06
C SER A 60 -8.30 -0.23 28.15
N GLU A 61 -7.23 -0.94 27.76
CA GLU A 61 -6.28 -1.60 28.66
C GLU A 61 -4.86 -1.47 28.09
N PRO A 62 -4.18 -0.33 28.36
CA PRO A 62 -2.86 -0.04 27.80
C PRO A 62 -1.76 -0.82 28.53
N THR A 63 -1.59 -2.07 28.13
CA THR A 63 -0.54 -3.00 28.55
C THR A 63 0.46 -3.20 27.40
N GLU A 64 1.66 -3.68 27.73
CA GLU A 64 2.68 -3.97 26.72
C GLU A 64 2.26 -5.12 25.80
N GLU A 65 1.53 -6.10 26.32
CA GLU A 65 0.95 -7.19 25.55
C GLU A 65 -0.04 -6.66 24.50
N ASN A 66 -0.95 -5.77 24.89
CA ASN A 66 -1.93 -5.18 23.99
C ASN A 66 -1.27 -4.22 22.98
N ARG A 67 -0.18 -3.54 23.36
CA ARG A 67 0.62 -2.73 22.44
C ARG A 67 1.29 -3.58 21.35
N VAL A 68 1.87 -4.72 21.72
CA VAL A 68 2.44 -5.68 20.77
C VAL A 68 1.36 -6.21 19.82
N ALA A 69 0.19 -6.61 20.35
CA ALA A 69 -0.93 -7.06 19.52
C ALA A 69 -1.43 -5.99 18.54
N LEU A 70 -1.45 -4.72 18.98
CA LEU A 70 -1.75 -3.57 18.12
C LEU A 70 -0.68 -3.41 17.03
N GLY A 71 0.61 -3.56 17.37
CA GLY A 71 1.71 -3.54 16.40
C GLY A 71 1.58 -4.63 15.33
N ASP A 72 1.20 -5.84 15.73
CA ASP A 72 0.92 -6.94 14.79
C ASP A 72 -0.29 -6.62 13.88
N SER A 73 -1.31 -5.95 14.41
CA SER A 73 -2.47 -5.51 13.61
C SER A 73 -2.09 -4.42 12.61
N TRP A 74 -1.26 -3.45 13.02
CA TRP A 74 -0.70 -2.44 12.14
C TRP A 74 0.10 -3.09 10.99
N THR A 75 1.00 -4.03 11.31
CA THR A 75 1.83 -4.74 10.32
C THR A 75 0.99 -5.47 9.29
N ARG A 76 -0.08 -6.14 9.71
CA ARG A 76 -0.99 -6.83 8.78
C ARG A 76 -1.75 -5.85 7.89
N SER A 77 -2.21 -4.73 8.46
CA SER A 77 -2.99 -3.73 7.72
C SER A 77 -2.13 -3.00 6.68
N HIS A 78 -0.93 -2.58 7.06
CA HIS A 78 0.02 -1.97 6.15
C HIS A 78 0.47 -2.94 5.05
N GLY A 79 0.80 -4.19 5.42
CA GLY A 79 1.14 -5.24 4.46
C GLY A 79 0.01 -5.55 3.46
N ALA A 80 -1.26 -5.51 3.89
CA ALA A 80 -2.40 -5.66 3.01
C ALA A 80 -2.50 -4.50 1.99
N LEU A 81 -2.27 -3.25 2.44
CA LEU A 81 -2.22 -2.08 1.55
C LEU A 81 -1.11 -2.24 0.51
N VAL A 82 0.11 -2.58 0.93
CA VAL A 82 1.25 -2.84 0.03
C VAL A 82 0.92 -3.95 -0.97
N LYS A 83 0.34 -5.07 -0.51
CA LYS A 83 -0.06 -6.19 -1.38
C LYS A 83 -1.14 -5.79 -2.39
N SER A 84 -2.02 -4.87 -2.05
CA SER A 84 -3.09 -4.44 -2.96
C SER A 84 -2.57 -3.74 -4.23
N GLY A 85 -1.29 -3.46 -4.30
CA GLY A 85 -0.65 -2.81 -5.44
C GLY A 85 -1.26 -1.43 -5.70
N THR A 86 -1.14 -0.53 -4.76
CA THR A 86 -1.82 0.78 -4.70
C THR A 86 -1.35 1.81 -5.73
N GLN A 87 -1.16 1.42 -6.98
CA GLN A 87 -0.78 2.38 -8.01
C GLN A 87 -1.98 3.12 -8.61
N PRO A 88 -1.86 4.42 -8.86
CA PRO A 88 -2.87 5.16 -9.58
C PRO A 88 -3.01 4.59 -11.00
N LEU A 89 -4.24 4.41 -11.43
CA LEU A 89 -4.56 4.13 -12.82
C LEU A 89 -4.14 5.35 -13.67
N SER A 90 -3.67 5.11 -14.90
CA SER A 90 -3.03 6.06 -15.83
C SER A 90 -3.91 7.23 -16.33
N ASP A 91 -5.01 7.55 -15.66
CA ASP A 91 -5.90 8.65 -16.01
C ASP A 91 -5.53 9.89 -15.17
N GLU A 92 -5.08 10.98 -15.80
CA GLU A 92 -4.53 12.17 -15.11
C GLU A 92 -5.45 12.73 -14.01
N LEU A 93 -6.76 12.71 -14.21
CA LEU A 93 -7.74 13.18 -13.21
C LEU A 93 -7.85 12.20 -12.04
N SER A 94 -7.76 10.93 -12.33
CA SER A 94 -7.75 9.81 -11.38
C SER A 94 -6.46 9.78 -10.58
N ALA A 95 -5.32 9.97 -11.24
CA ALA A 95 -4.01 9.99 -10.62
C ALA A 95 -3.88 11.11 -9.58
N LYS A 96 -4.35 12.33 -9.91
CA LYS A 96 -4.27 13.47 -9.00
C LYS A 96 -5.13 13.30 -7.74
N HIS A 97 -6.33 12.72 -7.87
CA HIS A 97 -7.21 12.48 -6.72
C HIS A 97 -6.74 11.28 -5.90
N SER A 98 -6.33 10.20 -6.56
CA SER A 98 -5.81 9.00 -5.91
C SER A 98 -4.48 9.24 -5.20
N SER A 99 -3.57 10.05 -5.78
CA SER A 99 -2.31 10.41 -5.13
C SER A 99 -2.53 11.24 -3.85
N SER A 100 -3.54 12.11 -3.82
CA SER A 100 -3.89 12.86 -2.60
C SER A 100 -4.42 11.95 -1.49
N LEU A 101 -5.29 10.99 -1.82
CA LEU A 101 -5.82 10.04 -0.82
C LEU A 101 -4.74 9.08 -0.32
N LEU A 102 -3.86 8.59 -1.20
CA LEU A 102 -2.74 7.75 -0.82
C LEU A 102 -1.70 8.53 -0.01
N TYR A 103 -1.49 9.80 -0.31
CA TYR A 103 -0.65 10.69 0.49
C TYR A 103 -1.15 10.82 1.93
N HIS A 104 -2.47 10.84 2.15
CA HIS A 104 -3.03 10.82 3.51
C HIS A 104 -2.98 9.44 4.19
N ALA A 105 -2.77 8.36 3.43
CA ALA A 105 -2.73 7.00 3.98
C ALA A 105 -1.30 6.50 4.25
N ASP A 106 -0.33 6.83 3.36
CA ASP A 106 0.98 6.17 3.32
C ASP A 106 2.11 7.14 2.96
N ALA A 107 2.01 8.41 3.41
CA ALA A 107 3.06 9.40 3.22
C ALA A 107 4.25 9.14 4.14
N TRP A 108 5.45 9.31 3.60
CA TRP A 108 6.74 9.12 4.25
C TRP A 108 7.80 10.03 3.57
N PRO A 109 8.88 10.45 4.24
CA PRO A 109 9.24 10.24 5.64
C PRO A 109 8.41 11.09 6.62
N ILE A 110 8.51 10.77 7.92
CA ILE A 110 7.87 11.51 8.99
C ILE A 110 8.89 12.24 9.87
N GLN A 111 8.48 13.36 10.48
CA GLN A 111 9.23 14.01 11.55
C GLN A 111 8.63 13.62 12.92
N PRO A 112 9.30 12.78 13.73
CA PRO A 112 8.77 12.35 15.03
C PRO A 112 8.43 13.51 15.95
N GLY A 113 9.28 14.56 15.96
CA GLY A 113 9.09 15.77 16.76
C GLY A 113 7.90 16.63 16.33
N TYR A 114 7.34 16.39 15.14
CA TYR A 114 6.09 17.01 14.71
C TYR A 114 4.85 16.30 15.29
N ILE A 115 4.99 15.02 15.59
CA ILE A 115 3.90 14.18 16.12
C ILE A 115 3.83 14.29 17.64
N ASP A 116 4.94 14.03 18.33
CA ASP A 116 5.01 13.96 19.78
C ASP A 116 6.40 14.37 20.29
N ALA A 117 6.55 14.52 21.61
CA ALA A 117 7.82 14.81 22.27
C ALA A 117 8.91 13.82 21.85
N ILE A 118 10.11 14.35 21.64
CA ILE A 118 11.33 13.60 21.38
C ILE A 118 12.42 14.01 22.38
N ASP A 119 13.50 13.23 22.44
CA ASP A 119 14.64 13.52 23.30
C ASP A 119 15.19 14.93 23.06
N GLY A 120 15.35 15.70 24.14
CA GLY A 120 15.77 17.10 24.10
C GLY A 120 14.65 18.11 23.80
N TYR A 121 13.47 17.68 23.36
CA TYR A 121 12.32 18.54 23.02
C TYR A 121 11.01 17.99 23.64
N PRO A 122 10.85 18.08 24.98
CA PRO A 122 9.73 17.45 25.69
C PRO A 122 8.35 18.08 25.40
N ASN A 123 8.32 19.25 24.80
CA ASN A 123 7.09 19.98 24.47
C ASN A 123 6.84 20.05 22.96
N SER A 124 7.57 19.28 22.14
CA SER A 124 7.34 19.24 20.70
C SER A 124 6.15 18.37 20.31
N GLY A 125 5.68 18.59 19.11
CA GLY A 125 4.67 17.78 18.46
C GLY A 125 3.22 18.16 18.78
N ILE A 126 2.34 17.77 17.88
CA ILE A 126 0.89 18.03 17.97
C ILE A 126 0.28 17.49 19.27
N VAL A 127 0.84 16.42 19.83
CA VAL A 127 0.42 15.90 21.15
C VAL A 127 0.55 16.94 22.23
N ASN A 128 1.60 17.80 22.20
CA ASN A 128 1.88 18.79 23.23
C ASN A 128 1.43 20.21 22.85
N ASP A 129 1.01 20.43 21.62
CA ASP A 129 0.49 21.72 21.15
C ASP A 129 -1.02 21.84 21.35
N ILE A 130 -1.41 22.48 22.47
CA ILE A 130 -2.83 22.70 22.79
C ILE A 130 -3.55 23.67 21.85
N THR A 131 -2.83 24.41 21.01
CA THR A 131 -3.42 25.30 20.01
C THR A 131 -3.96 24.53 18.79
N VAL A 132 -3.48 23.31 18.57
CA VAL A 132 -3.96 22.42 17.52
C VAL A 132 -5.15 21.62 18.05
N SER A 133 -6.32 21.85 17.45
CA SER A 133 -7.53 21.06 17.76
C SER A 133 -7.37 19.62 17.24
N LEU A 134 -7.66 18.64 18.09
CA LEU A 134 -7.63 17.23 17.70
C LEU A 134 -8.95 16.81 17.07
N SER A 135 -9.03 16.96 15.75
CA SER A 135 -10.07 16.42 14.87
C SER A 135 -9.43 16.00 13.55
N VAL A 136 -10.05 15.05 12.84
CA VAL A 136 -9.55 14.60 11.51
C VAL A 136 -9.40 15.78 10.56
N GLU A 137 -10.33 16.72 10.58
CA GLU A 137 -10.35 17.91 9.74
C GLU A 137 -9.14 18.84 10.04
N SER A 138 -8.85 19.08 11.32
CA SER A 138 -7.68 19.87 11.73
C SER A 138 -6.38 19.16 11.38
N LEU A 139 -6.28 17.83 11.58
CA LEU A 139 -5.09 17.06 11.24
C LEU A 139 -4.83 17.05 9.72
N ARG A 140 -5.86 17.04 8.89
CA ARG A 140 -5.71 17.20 7.43
C ARG A 140 -5.10 18.54 7.04
N LEU A 141 -5.43 19.61 7.75
CA LEU A 141 -4.84 20.94 7.52
C LEU A 141 -3.38 21.02 7.97
N GLN A 142 -3.00 20.20 8.93
CA GLN A 142 -1.64 20.15 9.45
C GLN A 142 -0.71 19.22 8.65
N HIS A 143 -1.27 18.28 7.89
CA HIS A 143 -0.52 17.26 7.15
C HIS A 143 0.29 17.89 5.99
N GLY A 144 1.61 17.90 6.09
CA GLY A 144 2.51 18.52 5.11
C GLY A 144 2.37 20.05 5.01
N PHE A 145 1.99 20.71 6.10
CA PHE A 145 1.64 22.15 6.06
C PHE A 145 2.82 23.07 5.79
N SER A 146 3.92 22.94 6.53
CA SER A 146 5.11 23.79 6.36
C SER A 146 6.25 23.06 5.67
N ASP A 147 6.33 21.74 5.85
CA ASP A 147 7.36 20.90 5.28
C ASP A 147 6.73 19.57 4.78
N ALA A 148 7.30 18.99 3.74
CA ALA A 148 6.82 17.73 3.18
C ALA A 148 6.90 16.56 4.18
N ASP A 149 7.81 16.64 5.16
CA ASP A 149 8.02 15.60 6.18
C ASP A 149 7.13 15.82 7.43
N GLU A 150 6.38 16.93 7.51
CA GLU A 150 5.39 17.19 8.57
C GLU A 150 4.13 16.32 8.40
N ILE A 151 4.34 15.03 8.30
CA ILE A 151 3.30 14.02 8.10
C ILE A 151 2.65 13.68 9.43
N ILE A 152 1.32 13.83 9.51
CA ILE A 152 0.53 13.53 10.71
C ILE A 152 -0.58 12.51 10.45
N LEU A 153 -0.93 12.21 9.22
CA LEU A 153 -1.95 11.23 8.85
C LEU A 153 -1.31 9.98 8.25
N GLY A 154 -1.99 8.84 8.38
CA GLY A 154 -1.62 7.61 7.71
C GLY A 154 -0.90 6.59 8.59
N PHE A 155 -0.35 5.58 7.93
CA PHE A 155 0.29 4.45 8.58
C PHE A 155 1.54 4.83 9.39
N HIS A 156 2.39 5.73 8.88
CA HIS A 156 3.69 6.01 9.51
C HIS A 156 3.61 6.84 10.80
N PRO A 157 2.73 7.85 10.95
CA PRO A 157 2.46 8.45 12.27
C PRO A 157 1.87 7.45 13.28
N LEU A 158 0.99 6.52 12.82
CA LEU A 158 0.51 5.42 13.65
C LEU A 158 1.65 4.49 14.06
N GLU A 159 2.53 4.12 13.13
CA GLU A 159 3.72 3.32 13.39
C GLU A 159 4.56 3.92 14.51
N TYR A 160 4.89 5.21 14.40
CA TYR A 160 5.66 5.92 15.42
C TYR A 160 4.98 5.86 16.80
N LEU A 161 3.69 6.14 16.87
CA LEU A 161 2.94 6.11 18.13
C LEU A 161 2.84 4.70 18.72
N ILE A 162 2.80 3.65 17.92
CA ILE A 162 2.69 2.27 18.36
C ILE A 162 4.04 1.69 18.78
N PHE A 163 5.10 1.91 17.98
CA PHE A 163 6.37 1.21 18.14
C PHE A 163 7.44 2.03 18.86
N ALA A 164 7.41 3.36 18.76
CA ALA A 164 8.38 4.24 19.43
C ALA A 164 7.92 4.70 20.83
N LYS A 165 6.66 4.49 21.20
CA LYS A 165 6.11 4.77 22.51
C LYS A 165 5.85 3.48 23.29
N ASN A 166 5.82 3.59 24.63
CA ASN A 166 5.53 2.47 25.51
C ASN A 166 4.05 2.48 25.95
N ALA A 167 3.55 1.35 26.41
CA ALA A 167 2.17 1.27 26.92
C ALA A 167 1.89 2.25 28.10
N ILE A 168 2.90 2.53 28.92
CA ILE A 168 2.78 3.47 30.05
C ILE A 168 2.48 4.91 29.58
N ASP A 169 2.90 5.30 28.38
CA ASP A 169 2.64 6.62 27.80
C ASP A 169 1.14 6.85 27.49
N TYR A 170 0.36 5.79 27.55
CA TYR A 170 -1.09 5.75 27.32
C TYR A 170 -1.91 5.50 28.58
N GLN A 171 -1.26 5.21 29.72
CA GLN A 171 -1.96 4.89 30.97
C GLN A 171 -2.48 6.17 31.64
N LEU A 172 -3.76 6.15 31.97
CA LEU A 172 -4.37 7.22 32.73
C LEU A 172 -3.97 7.11 34.20
N PRO A 173 -3.69 8.23 34.90
CA PRO A 173 -3.45 8.21 36.34
C PRO A 173 -4.59 7.53 37.09
N GLU A 174 -4.27 6.73 38.12
CA GLU A 174 -5.27 5.92 38.87
C GLU A 174 -6.44 6.74 39.43
N HIS A 175 -6.18 7.98 39.88
CA HIS A 175 -7.24 8.84 40.39
C HIS A 175 -8.21 9.33 39.30
N LYS A 176 -7.87 9.20 38.02
CA LYS A 176 -8.72 9.53 36.86
C LYS A 176 -9.47 8.31 36.34
N GLN A 177 -9.20 7.10 36.88
CA GLN A 177 -9.82 5.84 36.42
C GLN A 177 -11.12 5.50 37.20
N GLN A 178 -11.39 6.15 38.36
CA GLN A 178 -12.62 5.88 39.12
C GLN A 178 -13.81 6.59 38.44
N PRO A 179 -14.81 5.85 37.96
CA PRO A 179 -16.07 6.47 37.56
C PRO A 179 -16.74 7.09 38.76
N ASP A 180 -17.15 8.32 38.68
CA ASP A 180 -17.95 8.99 39.70
C ASP A 180 -19.29 8.25 39.88
N LYS A 181 -19.33 7.37 40.87
CA LYS A 181 -20.51 6.54 41.20
C LYS A 181 -21.77 7.36 41.52
N THR A 182 -21.64 8.67 41.72
CA THR A 182 -22.76 9.57 42.02
C THR A 182 -23.57 9.98 40.78
N LYS A 183 -23.06 9.82 39.56
CA LYS A 183 -23.78 10.18 38.32
C LYS A 183 -24.60 9.04 37.71
N ILE A 184 -24.40 7.78 38.16
CA ILE A 184 -25.11 6.60 37.61
C ILE A 184 -26.59 6.52 38.08
N SER A 185 -26.98 7.23 39.12
CA SER A 185 -28.34 7.14 39.67
C SER A 185 -29.43 7.99 39.01
N LYS A 186 -29.04 8.90 38.05
CA LYS A 186 -30.00 9.81 37.38
C LYS A 186 -30.26 9.54 35.91
N ALA A 187 -29.61 8.56 35.30
CA ALA A 187 -29.75 8.24 33.86
C ALA A 187 -30.73 7.08 33.58
N LYS A 188 -31.63 6.77 34.51
CA LYS A 188 -32.61 5.70 34.34
C LYS A 188 -34.03 6.26 34.09
N ALA A 189 -34.20 7.01 33.04
CA ALA A 189 -35.51 7.28 32.41
C ALA A 189 -35.34 7.94 31.04
N THR A 190 -35.58 7.19 30.04
CA THR A 190 -36.03 7.44 28.68
C THR A 190 -35.18 6.70 27.66
N VAL A 191 -35.53 5.44 27.45
CA VAL A 191 -35.14 4.72 26.24
C VAL A 191 -36.17 5.05 25.18
N ASN A 192 -35.81 5.78 24.13
CA ASN A 192 -36.52 5.78 22.88
C ASN A 192 -35.58 5.19 21.83
N GLU A 193 -36.03 4.11 21.23
CA GLU A 193 -35.36 3.39 20.17
C GLU A 193 -35.17 4.27 18.96
N GLN A 194 -33.97 4.50 18.60
CA GLN A 194 -33.40 4.72 17.25
C GLN A 194 -32.05 5.43 17.39
N THR A 195 -30.98 4.71 17.22
CA THR A 195 -29.84 5.12 16.42
C THR A 195 -28.64 4.22 16.72
N THR A 196 -28.16 3.62 15.69
CA THR A 196 -26.94 2.89 15.51
C THR A 196 -25.70 3.65 15.96
N SER A 197 -24.67 2.91 16.35
CA SER A 197 -23.33 3.32 16.78
C SER A 197 -23.25 3.82 18.22
N ALA A 198 -23.18 2.87 19.15
CA ALA A 198 -22.84 3.17 20.53
C ALA A 198 -21.32 3.30 20.65
N THR A 199 -20.82 4.52 20.49
CA THR A 199 -19.52 4.90 21.05
C THR A 199 -19.62 4.75 22.56
N LEU A 200 -18.93 3.77 23.12
CA LEU A 200 -18.75 3.62 24.57
C LEU A 200 -17.84 4.75 25.06
N THR A 201 -18.36 5.95 25.18
CA THR A 201 -17.76 7.03 25.94
C THR A 201 -17.93 6.74 27.42
N THR A 202 -16.96 6.05 28.01
CA THR A 202 -16.78 6.04 29.45
C THR A 202 -16.44 7.47 29.87
N GLY A 203 -17.39 8.13 30.52
CA GLY A 203 -17.34 9.54 30.87
C GLY A 203 -16.25 9.89 31.88
N LEU A 204 -15.06 10.15 31.41
CA LEU A 204 -14.05 10.98 32.04
C LEU A 204 -13.59 11.99 30.99
N GLU A 205 -14.14 13.19 31.03
CA GLU A 205 -13.57 14.31 30.30
C GLU A 205 -12.26 14.70 31.02
N LEU A 206 -11.14 14.22 30.49
CA LEU A 206 -9.83 14.74 30.82
C LEU A 206 -9.70 16.13 30.15
N PRO A 207 -8.95 17.06 30.74
CA PRO A 207 -8.66 18.32 30.07
C PRO A 207 -8.01 18.04 28.70
N ASP A 208 -8.47 18.70 27.65
CA ASP A 208 -7.89 18.62 26.30
C ASP A 208 -6.38 19.00 26.25
N GLU A 209 -5.85 19.46 27.36
CA GLU A 209 -4.47 19.90 27.57
C GLU A 209 -3.52 18.80 28.07
N ASP A 210 -4.05 17.65 28.55
CA ASP A 210 -3.21 16.55 29.07
C ASP A 210 -2.56 15.78 27.91
N PRO A 211 -1.21 15.69 27.82
CA PRO A 211 -0.52 15.00 26.73
C PRO A 211 -0.90 13.52 26.58
N ILE A 212 -1.19 12.83 27.69
CA ILE A 212 -1.64 11.42 27.66
C ILE A 212 -2.99 11.35 26.97
N TYR A 213 -3.93 12.22 27.36
CA TYR A 213 -5.24 12.27 26.72
C TYR A 213 -5.11 12.63 25.22
N ARG A 214 -4.32 13.63 24.88
CA ARG A 214 -4.12 14.05 23.50
C ARG A 214 -3.48 12.95 22.65
N ARG A 215 -2.50 12.21 23.18
CA ARG A 215 -1.88 11.06 22.49
C ARG A 215 -2.90 9.95 22.24
N ARG A 216 -3.73 9.61 23.24
CA ARG A 216 -4.80 8.62 23.12
C ARG A 216 -5.85 9.02 22.07
N LYS A 217 -6.24 10.29 22.08
CA LYS A 217 -7.16 10.84 21.08
C LYS A 217 -6.53 10.88 19.69
N LEU A 218 -5.27 11.24 19.59
CA LEU A 218 -4.55 11.29 18.31
C LEU A 218 -4.49 9.90 17.65
N ILE A 219 -4.05 8.86 18.35
CA ILE A 219 -3.95 7.52 17.77
C ILE A 219 -5.31 7.00 17.28
N GLN A 220 -6.41 7.31 17.98
CA GLN A 220 -7.76 6.98 17.55
C GLN A 220 -8.15 7.74 16.28
N LEU A 221 -7.95 9.06 16.25
CA LEU A 221 -8.25 9.90 15.07
C LEU A 221 -7.44 9.50 13.84
N LEU A 222 -6.19 9.03 14.04
CA LEU A 222 -5.37 8.52 12.94
C LEU A 222 -5.93 7.23 12.36
N GLY A 223 -6.45 6.34 13.19
CA GLY A 223 -7.16 5.14 12.74
C GLY A 223 -8.41 5.48 11.93
N ASP A 224 -9.26 6.37 12.44
CA ASP A 224 -10.49 6.83 11.78
C ASP A 224 -10.17 7.50 10.42
N ALA A 225 -9.16 8.38 10.39
CA ALA A 225 -8.74 9.09 9.17
C ALA A 225 -8.13 8.13 8.12
N LEU A 226 -7.41 7.12 8.58
CA LEU A 226 -6.84 6.09 7.71
C LEU A 226 -7.94 5.25 7.05
N GLU A 227 -8.94 4.81 7.82
CA GLU A 227 -10.10 4.08 7.31
C GLU A 227 -10.82 4.88 6.22
N GLU A 228 -11.12 6.15 6.47
CA GLU A 228 -11.78 7.02 5.50
C GLU A 228 -10.95 7.20 4.21
N SER A 229 -9.65 7.50 4.35
CA SER A 229 -8.77 7.76 3.22
C SER A 229 -8.58 6.50 2.36
N VAL A 230 -8.32 5.36 2.97
CA VAL A 230 -8.09 4.10 2.26
C VAL A 230 -9.37 3.58 1.64
N SER A 231 -10.50 3.57 2.36
CA SER A 231 -11.79 3.13 1.81
C SER A 231 -12.20 3.95 0.59
N THR A 232 -12.01 5.27 0.65
CA THR A 232 -12.31 6.17 -0.47
C THR A 232 -11.38 5.90 -1.66
N TYR A 233 -10.08 5.72 -1.41
CA TYR A 233 -9.09 5.40 -2.43
C TYR A 233 -9.42 4.07 -3.14
N LEU A 234 -9.68 3.02 -2.37
CA LEU A 234 -9.97 1.69 -2.91
C LEU A 234 -11.31 1.65 -3.67
N ALA A 235 -12.33 2.34 -3.18
CA ALA A 235 -13.61 2.47 -3.89
C ALA A 235 -13.42 3.16 -5.25
N ALA A 236 -12.68 4.28 -5.30
CA ALA A 236 -12.37 4.98 -6.54
C ALA A 236 -11.57 4.10 -7.52
N ARG A 237 -10.64 3.29 -7.01
CA ARG A 237 -9.87 2.34 -7.80
C ARG A 237 -10.73 1.24 -8.41
N LEU A 238 -11.64 0.65 -7.64
CA LEU A 238 -12.55 -0.40 -8.13
C LEU A 238 -13.53 0.13 -9.17
N GLU A 239 -14.09 1.34 -8.96
CA GLU A 239 -15.01 1.97 -9.91
C GLU A 239 -14.33 2.22 -11.27
N LYS A 240 -13.07 2.61 -11.24
CA LYS A 240 -12.30 2.98 -12.43
C LYS A 240 -11.43 1.85 -13.00
N ALA A 241 -11.45 0.65 -12.37
CA ALA A 241 -10.68 -0.47 -12.87
C ALA A 241 -11.14 -0.85 -14.29
N PRO A 242 -10.36 -0.57 -15.34
CA PRO A 242 -10.77 -0.83 -16.73
C PRO A 242 -10.96 -2.34 -16.97
N TYR A 243 -10.38 -3.17 -16.14
CA TYR A 243 -10.29 -4.61 -16.27
C TYR A 243 -11.64 -5.34 -16.15
N ALA A 244 -12.59 -4.79 -15.40
CA ALA A 244 -13.93 -5.38 -15.28
C ALA A 244 -14.78 -5.24 -16.57
N LYS A 245 -14.34 -4.36 -17.50
CA LYS A 245 -15.05 -4.06 -18.75
C LYS A 245 -14.29 -4.54 -19.99
N PHE A 246 -13.04 -4.94 -19.87
CA PHE A 246 -12.23 -5.39 -20.99
C PHE A 246 -12.42 -6.89 -21.22
N VAL A 247 -13.37 -7.20 -22.04
CA VAL A 247 -13.29 -8.41 -22.87
C VAL A 247 -12.70 -7.92 -24.19
N GLY A 248 -11.41 -8.15 -24.43
CA GLY A 248 -10.76 -7.76 -25.68
C GLY A 248 -11.44 -8.48 -26.83
N GLU A 249 -12.20 -7.75 -27.63
CA GLU A 249 -12.86 -8.30 -28.82
C GLU A 249 -11.89 -8.37 -30.02
N ASP A 250 -10.80 -7.58 -29.94
CA ASP A 250 -9.79 -7.52 -30.98
C ASP A 250 -8.34 -7.44 -30.42
N GLN A 251 -7.35 -7.59 -31.30
CA GLN A 251 -5.93 -7.62 -30.96
C GLN A 251 -5.45 -6.29 -30.36
N GLN A 252 -5.98 -5.16 -30.79
CA GLN A 252 -5.55 -3.84 -30.31
C GLN A 252 -6.00 -3.63 -28.85
N GLN A 253 -7.23 -4.02 -28.52
CA GLN A 253 -7.74 -3.96 -27.13
C GLN A 253 -6.97 -4.93 -26.23
N ALA A 254 -6.68 -6.15 -26.71
CA ALA A 254 -5.87 -7.12 -25.99
C ALA A 254 -4.46 -6.60 -25.71
N ALA A 255 -3.81 -5.96 -26.68
CA ALA A 255 -2.49 -5.38 -26.53
C ALA A 255 -2.49 -4.23 -25.50
N LEU A 256 -3.49 -3.34 -25.51
CA LEU A 256 -3.64 -2.28 -24.52
C LEU A 256 -3.85 -2.85 -23.12
N ALA A 257 -4.64 -3.89 -22.98
CA ALA A 257 -4.89 -4.54 -21.70
C ALA A 257 -3.61 -5.19 -21.12
N VAL A 258 -2.86 -5.91 -21.96
CA VAL A 258 -1.55 -6.48 -21.58
C VAL A 258 -0.56 -5.39 -21.22
N ALA A 259 -0.51 -4.29 -21.97
CA ALA A 259 0.33 -3.14 -21.67
C ALA A 259 0.02 -2.52 -20.30
N ASN A 260 -1.26 -2.44 -19.91
CA ASN A 260 -1.67 -1.98 -18.58
C ASN A 260 -1.22 -2.95 -17.48
N LEU A 261 -1.30 -4.26 -17.69
CA LEU A 261 -0.76 -5.24 -16.71
C LEU A 261 0.76 -5.14 -16.57
N ILE A 262 1.47 -4.90 -17.68
CA ILE A 262 2.92 -4.63 -17.65
C ILE A 262 3.20 -3.38 -16.82
N GLU A 263 2.44 -2.29 -17.01
CA GLU A 263 2.64 -1.05 -16.26
C GLU A 263 2.41 -1.23 -14.76
N VAL A 264 1.37 -1.96 -14.36
CA VAL A 264 1.17 -2.34 -12.94
C VAL A 264 2.37 -3.13 -12.41
N SER A 265 2.88 -4.09 -13.18
CA SER A 265 4.05 -4.89 -12.79
C SER A 265 5.31 -4.02 -12.67
N ARG A 266 5.56 -3.12 -13.61
CA ARG A 266 6.69 -2.17 -13.57
C ARG A 266 6.62 -1.24 -12.37
N SER A 267 5.43 -0.81 -12.02
CA SER A 267 5.23 0.00 -10.82
C SER A 267 5.57 -0.74 -9.54
N LEU A 268 5.17 -2.01 -9.42
CA LEU A 268 5.58 -2.86 -8.30
C LEU A 268 7.10 -3.04 -8.24
N THR A 269 7.77 -3.18 -9.41
CA THR A 269 9.24 -3.27 -9.45
C THR A 269 9.91 -1.97 -9.03
N SER A 270 9.40 -0.82 -9.44
CA SER A 270 9.95 0.49 -9.06
C SER A 270 9.84 0.74 -7.57
N GLN A 271 8.70 0.44 -6.96
CA GLN A 271 8.50 0.56 -5.51
C GLN A 271 9.40 -0.42 -4.75
N GLY A 272 9.51 -1.66 -5.21
CA GLY A 272 10.41 -2.64 -4.62
C GLY A 272 11.88 -2.22 -4.70
N PHE A 273 12.27 -1.55 -5.79
CA PHE A 273 13.60 -0.97 -5.95
C PHE A 273 13.82 0.16 -4.92
N GLU A 274 12.90 1.11 -4.81
CA GLU A 274 12.98 2.21 -3.85
C GLU A 274 13.09 1.71 -2.42
N GLU A 275 12.23 0.78 -2.00
CA GLU A 275 12.28 0.19 -0.66
C GLU A 275 13.57 -0.60 -0.41
N SER A 276 14.07 -1.32 -1.41
CA SER A 276 15.33 -2.04 -1.28
C SER A 276 16.53 -1.09 -1.13
N ASN A 277 16.48 0.07 -1.77
CA ASN A 277 17.48 1.12 -1.62
C ASN A 277 17.46 1.73 -0.20
N LEU A 278 16.29 1.94 0.36
CA LEU A 278 16.12 2.44 1.72
C LEU A 278 16.60 1.45 2.79
N LEU A 279 16.58 0.14 2.51
CA LEU A 279 17.14 -0.86 3.42
C LEU A 279 18.67 -0.79 3.56
N LEU A 280 19.37 -0.12 2.64
CA LEU A 280 20.82 0.10 2.74
C LEU A 280 21.18 1.11 3.84
N ASP A 281 20.18 1.91 4.28
CA ASP A 281 20.31 2.82 5.42
C ASP A 281 19.14 2.54 6.38
N SER A 282 19.45 1.83 7.47
CA SER A 282 18.43 1.40 8.44
C SER A 282 17.65 2.56 9.08
N ASP A 283 18.29 3.74 9.17
CA ASP A 283 17.68 4.94 9.76
C ASP A 283 16.76 5.67 8.78
N GLN A 284 16.74 5.23 7.52
CA GLN A 284 15.89 5.77 6.46
C GLN A 284 14.93 4.72 5.86
N SER A 285 14.81 3.55 6.48
CA SER A 285 13.89 2.54 5.98
C SER A 285 12.43 2.98 6.12
N HIS A 286 11.60 2.63 5.14
CA HIS A 286 10.20 3.05 5.04
C HIS A 286 9.37 2.74 6.30
N SER A 287 9.59 1.58 6.92
CA SER A 287 8.92 1.17 8.18
C SER A 287 9.97 0.99 9.29
N MET A 288 10.64 2.11 9.66
CA MET A 288 11.82 2.09 10.54
C MET A 288 11.48 1.74 11.99
N TYR A 289 10.31 2.12 12.50
CA TYR A 289 9.94 1.89 13.89
C TYR A 289 9.45 0.46 14.12
N SER A 290 8.68 -0.09 13.21
CA SER A 290 8.22 -1.47 13.23
C SER A 290 9.28 -2.45 12.73
N ARG A 291 10.27 -1.97 11.96
CA ARG A 291 11.31 -2.77 11.28
C ARG A 291 10.71 -3.78 10.29
N THR A 292 9.61 -3.43 9.64
CA THR A 292 8.87 -4.33 8.74
C THR A 292 9.06 -4.03 7.26
N SER A 293 9.97 -3.13 6.86
CA SER A 293 10.24 -2.79 5.46
C SER A 293 10.56 -4.03 4.60
N HIS A 294 11.24 -5.04 5.14
CA HIS A 294 11.48 -6.30 4.45
C HIS A 294 10.18 -7.07 4.12
N LEU A 295 9.14 -6.95 4.94
CA LEU A 295 7.83 -7.57 4.67
C LEU A 295 7.13 -6.86 3.49
N ASN A 296 7.29 -5.55 3.36
CA ASN A 296 6.75 -4.79 2.23
C ASN A 296 7.38 -5.27 0.92
N ILE A 297 8.70 -5.43 0.87
CA ILE A 297 9.41 -5.97 -0.29
C ILE A 297 8.91 -7.38 -0.61
N SER A 298 8.73 -8.22 0.41
CA SER A 298 8.17 -9.57 0.26
C SER A 298 6.76 -9.54 -0.35
N GLN A 299 5.90 -8.63 0.09
CA GLN A 299 4.55 -8.47 -0.48
C GLN A 299 4.60 -8.02 -1.95
N ARG A 300 5.53 -7.13 -2.32
CA ARG A 300 5.69 -6.70 -3.71
C ARG A 300 6.16 -7.83 -4.62
N LEU A 301 7.14 -8.62 -4.19
CA LEU A 301 7.60 -9.80 -4.93
C LEU A 301 6.49 -10.86 -5.07
N ASN A 302 5.71 -11.09 -4.02
CA ASN A 302 4.55 -11.99 -4.08
C ASN A 302 3.50 -11.46 -5.06
N SER A 303 3.21 -10.16 -5.06
CA SER A 303 2.28 -9.54 -6.01
C SER A 303 2.78 -9.67 -7.46
N LEU A 304 4.09 -9.45 -7.68
CA LEU A 304 4.71 -9.69 -8.99
C LEU A 304 4.63 -11.17 -9.41
N SER A 305 4.82 -12.10 -8.47
CA SER A 305 4.67 -13.53 -8.74
C SER A 305 3.25 -13.88 -9.16
N GLU A 306 2.23 -13.34 -8.48
CA GLU A 306 0.82 -13.52 -8.86
C GLU A 306 0.48 -12.91 -10.23
N MET A 307 1.14 -11.81 -10.60
CA MET A 307 0.97 -11.16 -11.91
C MET A 307 1.63 -11.96 -13.05
N LEU A 308 2.87 -12.38 -12.84
CA LEU A 308 3.68 -13.00 -13.89
C LEU A 308 3.42 -14.49 -14.05
N ASN A 309 3.06 -15.19 -12.96
CA ASN A 309 2.79 -16.62 -12.92
C ASN A 309 1.30 -16.89 -12.67
N GLU A 310 0.98 -18.08 -12.09
CA GLU A 310 -0.38 -18.35 -11.60
C GLU A 310 -0.76 -17.37 -10.48
N PRO A 311 -1.99 -16.89 -10.47
CA PRO A 311 -3.09 -17.29 -11.38
C PRO A 311 -3.23 -16.42 -12.64
N ILE A 312 -2.50 -15.30 -12.78
CA ILE A 312 -2.75 -14.32 -13.85
C ILE A 312 -2.03 -14.69 -15.15
N TRP A 313 -0.84 -15.31 -15.07
CA TRP A 313 -0.07 -15.78 -16.23
C TRP A 313 0.30 -14.71 -17.27
N LEU A 314 0.59 -13.49 -16.84
CA LEU A 314 1.02 -12.42 -17.75
C LEU A 314 2.24 -12.84 -18.59
N SER A 315 3.23 -13.50 -17.97
CA SER A 315 4.43 -13.98 -18.67
C SER A 315 4.12 -14.90 -19.84
N ARG A 316 3.08 -15.72 -19.75
CA ARG A 316 2.62 -16.60 -20.84
C ARG A 316 2.05 -15.80 -22.02
N SER A 317 1.26 -14.76 -21.74
CA SER A 317 0.78 -13.85 -22.80
C SER A 317 1.95 -13.13 -23.46
N LEU A 318 2.97 -12.71 -22.68
CA LEU A 318 4.17 -12.06 -23.18
C LEU A 318 5.07 -13.00 -23.99
N ALA A 319 5.07 -14.30 -23.72
CA ALA A 319 5.82 -15.30 -24.48
C ALA A 319 5.36 -15.39 -25.97
N ARG A 320 4.17 -14.88 -26.29
CA ARG A 320 3.70 -14.72 -27.67
C ARG A 320 4.45 -13.62 -28.43
N VAL A 321 4.94 -12.61 -27.70
CA VAL A 321 5.72 -11.49 -28.25
C VAL A 321 7.22 -11.83 -28.26
N ASP A 322 7.72 -12.42 -27.19
CA ASP A 322 9.09 -12.93 -27.08
C ASP A 322 9.10 -14.26 -26.31
N LYS A 323 9.40 -15.36 -27.01
CA LYS A 323 9.36 -16.72 -26.46
C LYS A 323 10.30 -16.98 -25.28
N ASN A 324 11.31 -16.13 -25.05
CA ASN A 324 12.27 -16.29 -23.98
C ASN A 324 11.84 -15.52 -22.72
N ILE A 325 10.95 -14.52 -22.85
CA ILE A 325 10.60 -13.59 -21.78
C ILE A 325 10.00 -14.29 -20.55
N GLU A 326 9.19 -15.32 -20.77
CA GLU A 326 8.59 -16.09 -19.66
C GLU A 326 9.67 -16.69 -18.77
N LYS A 327 10.66 -17.37 -19.37
CA LYS A 327 11.77 -17.99 -18.66
C LYS A 327 12.63 -16.94 -17.94
N ASP A 328 12.91 -15.81 -18.59
CA ASP A 328 13.79 -14.76 -18.07
C ASP A 328 13.12 -14.07 -16.86
N LEU A 329 11.85 -13.71 -16.96
CA LEU A 329 11.07 -13.15 -15.85
C LEU A 329 10.96 -14.12 -14.66
N GLN A 330 10.63 -15.39 -14.93
CA GLN A 330 10.53 -16.40 -13.89
C GLN A 330 11.86 -16.66 -13.19
N THR A 331 12.96 -16.67 -13.94
CA THR A 331 14.30 -16.88 -13.38
C THR A 331 14.68 -15.72 -12.47
N THR A 332 14.46 -14.47 -12.91
CA THR A 332 14.79 -13.27 -12.13
C THR A 332 13.91 -13.18 -10.88
N LEU A 333 12.61 -13.44 -11.01
CA LEU A 333 11.67 -13.43 -9.90
C LEU A 333 12.02 -14.50 -8.85
N ALA A 334 12.34 -15.74 -9.28
CA ALA A 334 12.73 -16.82 -8.38
C ALA A 334 13.99 -16.48 -7.56
N GLN A 335 14.94 -15.75 -8.14
CA GLN A 335 16.11 -15.26 -7.41
C GLN A 335 15.71 -14.25 -6.31
N GLY A 336 14.75 -13.38 -6.56
CA GLY A 336 14.21 -12.47 -5.55
C GLY A 336 13.48 -13.21 -4.43
N MET A 337 12.64 -14.18 -4.78
CA MET A 337 11.91 -15.00 -3.81
C MET A 337 12.84 -15.77 -2.86
N LEU A 338 13.94 -16.31 -3.36
CA LEU A 338 14.94 -16.99 -2.52
C LEU A 338 15.60 -16.05 -1.49
N ILE A 339 15.73 -14.75 -1.79
CA ILE A 339 16.28 -13.78 -0.84
C ILE A 339 15.30 -13.51 0.30
N ILE A 340 14.01 -13.40 -0.01
CA ILE A 340 12.99 -13.09 1.01
C ILE A 340 12.57 -14.31 1.86
N GLU A 341 12.85 -15.53 1.41
CA GLU A 341 12.63 -16.76 2.18
C GLU A 341 13.64 -16.90 3.32
N ASP A 342 14.79 -16.23 3.22
CA ASP A 342 15.79 -16.17 4.30
C ASP A 342 15.34 -15.14 5.35
N ASN A 343 14.89 -15.62 6.52
CA ASN A 343 14.40 -14.77 7.62
C ASN A 343 15.47 -13.87 8.26
N GLN A 344 16.71 -13.84 7.74
CA GLN A 344 17.82 -13.01 8.23
C GLN A 344 18.19 -11.90 7.22
N PHE A 345 17.26 -11.00 7.01
CA PHE A 345 17.45 -9.86 6.11
C PHE A 345 18.58 -8.94 6.58
N ASN A 346 19.50 -8.59 5.67
CA ASN A 346 20.64 -7.71 5.93
C ASN A 346 20.91 -6.77 4.74
N GLU A 347 21.86 -5.82 4.90
CA GLU A 347 22.19 -4.84 3.84
C GLU A 347 22.59 -5.49 2.51
N SER A 348 23.29 -6.66 2.55
CA SER A 348 23.67 -7.34 1.32
C SER A 348 22.46 -7.86 0.55
N ASP A 349 21.37 -8.18 1.24
CA ASP A 349 20.12 -8.60 0.63
C ASP A 349 19.41 -7.42 -0.02
N GLY A 350 19.44 -6.23 0.60
CA GLY A 350 19.00 -4.97 -0.02
C GLY A 350 19.68 -4.73 -1.36
N ALA A 351 21.01 -4.82 -1.43
CA ALA A 351 21.77 -4.63 -2.66
C ALA A 351 21.44 -5.69 -3.75
N ARG A 352 21.23 -6.95 -3.35
CA ARG A 352 20.80 -8.02 -4.27
C ARG A 352 19.41 -7.77 -4.81
N LEU A 353 18.48 -7.34 -3.97
CA LEU A 353 17.11 -7.01 -4.36
C LEU A 353 17.02 -5.82 -5.30
N LEU A 354 17.85 -4.79 -5.10
CA LEU A 354 17.99 -3.70 -6.08
C LEU A 354 18.32 -4.22 -7.48
N THR A 355 19.26 -5.17 -7.58
CA THR A 355 19.63 -5.78 -8.86
C THR A 355 18.46 -6.57 -9.46
N ILE A 356 17.73 -7.32 -8.64
CA ILE A 356 16.56 -8.10 -9.06
C ILE A 356 15.44 -7.18 -9.60
N PHE A 357 15.05 -6.16 -8.83
CA PHE A 357 13.99 -5.24 -9.25
C PHE A 357 14.38 -4.43 -10.49
N SER A 358 15.64 -4.00 -10.60
CA SER A 358 16.15 -3.35 -11.79
C SER A 358 16.06 -4.27 -13.02
N ALA A 359 16.47 -5.54 -12.89
CA ALA A 359 16.39 -6.52 -13.97
C ALA A 359 14.95 -6.80 -14.40
N LEU A 360 14.04 -6.98 -13.45
CA LEU A 360 12.61 -7.17 -13.73
C LEU A 360 12.01 -5.97 -14.46
N ASN A 361 12.32 -4.74 -14.01
CA ASN A 361 11.84 -3.53 -14.69
C ASN A 361 12.33 -3.43 -16.13
N HIS A 362 13.62 -3.69 -16.39
CA HIS A 362 14.17 -3.68 -17.75
C HIS A 362 13.55 -4.75 -18.65
N GLN A 363 13.36 -5.98 -18.13
CA GLN A 363 12.70 -7.05 -18.88
C GLN A 363 11.27 -6.67 -19.27
N LEU A 364 10.51 -6.07 -18.34
CA LEU A 364 9.13 -5.61 -18.58
C LEU A 364 9.08 -4.42 -19.55
N GLU A 365 10.04 -3.51 -19.50
CA GLU A 365 10.15 -2.37 -20.42
C GLU A 365 10.45 -2.85 -21.84
N ASP A 366 11.44 -3.73 -22.02
CA ASP A 366 11.81 -4.27 -23.32
C ASP A 366 10.65 -5.00 -23.99
N ILE A 367 9.88 -5.79 -23.23
CA ILE A 367 8.73 -6.51 -23.78
C ILE A 367 7.57 -5.57 -24.10
N GLN A 368 7.37 -4.50 -23.34
CA GLN A 368 6.37 -3.47 -23.62
C GLN A 368 6.66 -2.78 -24.95
N LEU A 369 7.92 -2.43 -25.22
CA LEU A 369 8.35 -1.85 -26.50
C LEU A 369 8.10 -2.82 -27.67
N LYS A 370 8.41 -4.11 -27.49
CA LYS A 370 8.17 -5.13 -28.53
C LYS A 370 6.67 -5.33 -28.78
N LEU A 371 5.83 -5.31 -27.74
CA LEU A 371 4.38 -5.43 -27.86
C LEU A 371 3.79 -4.35 -28.77
N PHE A 372 4.22 -3.10 -28.62
CA PHE A 372 3.74 -2.00 -29.45
C PHE A 372 4.34 -2.05 -30.86
N ALA A 373 5.63 -2.35 -31.01
CA ALA A 373 6.25 -2.47 -32.32
C ALA A 373 5.67 -3.60 -33.20
N ALA A 374 5.08 -4.63 -32.59
CA ALA A 374 4.42 -5.73 -33.29
C ALA A 374 3.01 -5.37 -33.79
N ASN A 375 2.39 -4.30 -33.26
CA ASN A 375 1.03 -3.88 -33.58
C ASN A 375 0.97 -2.62 -34.49
N ASP A 376 2.12 -1.97 -34.79
CA ASP A 376 2.29 -0.96 -35.83
C ASP A 376 2.63 -1.62 -37.20
#